data_3660291da35e2760a211ce5a8cc660ca
#
_entry.id   3660291da35e2760a211ce5a8cc660ca
#
_cell.length_a   1.000
_cell.length_b   1.000
_cell.length_c   1.000
_cell.angle_alpha   90.00
_cell.angle_beta   90.00
_cell.angle_gamma   90.00
#
_symmetry.space_group_name_H-M   'P 1'
#
loop_
_entity.id
_entity.type
_entity.pdbx_description
1 polymer ?
#
loop_
_entity_poly.entity_id
_entity_poly.type
_entity_poly.pdbx_seq_one_letter_code
_entity_poly.pdbx_strand_id
1 'polypeptide(L)'
;MTKPTARLRAQLNAGRTIWAAGAYDALSARMIAEAGFDAILTSGFGVSASHLGRPDVELYTMTENLAVVRHACSVVDTPVVADCDTGYGNAVNVLRTVREFEQAGVAGVILEDQVSPKRCPACTDQTEIIPVEEGVAKIRAAVAARRDPDLVIIARTDSRDEADAIRRAPASA
;
A
#
# COMPACT_ATOMS: atom_id res chain seq x y z
N MET A 1 -14.44 20.29 2.30
CA MET A 1 -14.43 18.83 2.64
C MET A 1 -13.14 18.50 3.37
N THR A 2 -13.20 17.62 4.38
CA THR A 2 -12.01 17.13 5.07
C THR A 2 -11.19 16.24 4.12
N LYS A 3 -9.87 16.40 4.09
CA LYS A 3 -8.98 15.60 3.23
C LYS A 3 -9.14 14.10 3.51
N PRO A 4 -9.01 13.21 2.50
CA PRO A 4 -9.06 11.75 2.71
C PRO A 4 -7.99 11.26 3.70
N THR A 5 -6.80 11.84 3.70
CA THR A 5 -5.72 11.57 4.67
C THR A 5 -6.16 11.82 6.11
N ALA A 6 -6.69 13.00 6.39
CA ALA A 6 -7.17 13.38 7.72
C ALA A 6 -8.36 12.51 8.17
N ARG A 7 -9.24 12.10 7.24
CA ARG A 7 -10.36 11.20 7.55
C ARG A 7 -9.86 9.81 7.97
N LEU A 8 -8.95 9.21 7.20
CA LEU A 8 -8.37 7.91 7.54
C LEU A 8 -7.63 7.97 8.89
N ARG A 9 -6.83 9.03 9.10
CA ARG A 9 -6.11 9.23 10.35
C ARG A 9 -7.05 9.35 11.55
N ALA A 10 -8.14 10.12 11.42
CA ALA A 10 -9.14 10.25 12.45
C ALA A 10 -9.85 8.92 12.78
N GLN A 11 -10.17 8.12 11.75
CA GLN A 11 -10.77 6.80 11.94
C GLN A 11 -9.84 5.85 12.71
N LEU A 12 -8.55 5.82 12.36
CA LEU A 12 -7.53 5.02 13.06
C LEU A 12 -7.38 5.46 14.52
N ASN A 13 -7.30 6.78 14.76
CA ASN A 13 -7.16 7.33 16.11
C ASN A 13 -8.38 7.10 17.00
N ALA A 14 -9.55 6.91 16.41
CA ALA A 14 -10.78 6.59 17.14
C ALA A 14 -10.80 5.15 17.69
N GLY A 15 -9.82 4.30 17.33
CA GLY A 15 -9.71 2.91 17.81
C GLY A 15 -10.84 1.99 17.34
N ARG A 16 -11.59 2.39 16.31
CA ARG A 16 -12.65 1.55 15.75
C ARG A 16 -12.12 0.68 14.61
N THR A 17 -12.78 -0.45 14.37
CA THR A 17 -12.49 -1.28 13.20
C THR A 17 -12.83 -0.51 11.93
N ILE A 18 -11.91 -0.50 10.97
CA ILE A 18 -12.07 0.08 9.64
C ILE A 18 -12.31 -1.06 8.64
N TRP A 19 -13.41 -0.97 7.91
CA TRP A 19 -13.71 -1.91 6.84
C TRP A 19 -13.22 -1.37 5.51
N ALA A 20 -12.26 -2.06 4.90
CA ALA A 20 -11.72 -1.74 3.59
C ALA A 20 -11.96 -2.90 2.63
N ALA A 21 -12.31 -2.59 1.38
CA ALA A 21 -12.44 -3.57 0.32
C ALA A 21 -11.40 -3.31 -0.78
N GLY A 22 -11.01 -4.38 -1.49
CA GLY A 22 -9.98 -4.34 -2.52
C GLY A 22 -10.53 -3.83 -3.86
N ALA A 23 -9.95 -2.76 -4.40
CA ALA A 23 -10.19 -2.25 -5.74
C ALA A 23 -8.98 -2.51 -6.65
N TYR A 24 -9.20 -2.61 -7.94
CA TYR A 24 -8.16 -2.78 -8.95
C TYR A 24 -8.35 -1.88 -10.17
N ASP A 25 -9.41 -1.07 -10.17
CA ASP A 25 -9.69 -0.04 -11.18
C ASP A 25 -10.65 1.02 -10.62
N ALA A 26 -10.95 2.05 -11.41
CA ALA A 26 -11.84 3.13 -11.03
C ALA A 26 -13.30 2.66 -10.83
N LEU A 27 -13.76 1.66 -11.58
CA LEU A 27 -15.12 1.13 -11.46
C LEU A 27 -15.31 0.41 -10.12
N SER A 28 -14.41 -0.53 -9.79
CA SER A 28 -14.45 -1.24 -8.51
C SER A 28 -14.29 -0.28 -7.33
N ALA A 29 -13.45 0.77 -7.44
CA ALA A 29 -13.32 1.80 -6.42
C ALA A 29 -14.66 2.54 -6.18
N ARG A 30 -15.38 2.93 -7.23
CA ARG A 30 -16.70 3.54 -7.11
C ARG A 30 -17.72 2.62 -6.46
N MET A 31 -17.79 1.36 -6.89
CA MET A 31 -18.71 0.38 -6.31
C MET A 31 -18.48 0.19 -4.81
N ILE A 32 -17.22 0.13 -4.38
CA ILE A 32 -16.84 0.03 -2.97
C ILE A 32 -17.25 1.29 -2.19
N ALA A 33 -17.02 2.47 -2.77
CA ALA A 33 -17.42 3.73 -2.15
C ALA A 33 -18.96 3.82 -1.99
N GLU A 34 -19.71 3.45 -3.01
CA GLU A 34 -21.18 3.42 -3.00
C GLU A 34 -21.74 2.37 -2.02
N ALA A 35 -21.01 1.26 -1.80
CA ALA A 35 -21.36 0.25 -0.80
C ALA A 35 -21.12 0.71 0.66
N GLY A 36 -20.47 1.86 0.87
CA GLY A 36 -20.32 2.47 2.19
C GLY A 36 -19.14 1.93 3.02
N PHE A 37 -18.12 1.37 2.39
CA PHE A 37 -16.87 1.00 3.08
C PHE A 37 -16.15 2.23 3.63
N ASP A 38 -15.45 2.06 4.74
CA ASP A 38 -14.69 3.13 5.41
C ASP A 38 -13.46 3.58 4.61
N ALA A 39 -12.83 2.63 3.90
CA ALA A 39 -11.67 2.85 3.06
C ALA A 39 -11.66 1.90 1.86
N ILE A 40 -10.86 2.21 0.87
CA ILE A 40 -10.59 1.39 -0.32
C ILE A 40 -9.11 1.01 -0.28
N LEU A 41 -8.83 -0.28 -0.46
CA LEU A 41 -7.46 -0.77 -0.65
C LEU A 41 -7.24 -1.05 -2.13
N THR A 42 -6.28 -0.40 -2.80
CA THR A 42 -5.90 -0.86 -4.13
C THR A 42 -5.07 -2.14 -3.99
N SER A 43 -5.49 -3.18 -4.70
CA SER A 43 -4.89 -4.51 -4.58
C SER A 43 -3.86 -4.73 -5.68
N GLY A 44 -2.58 -4.90 -5.31
CA GLY A 44 -1.53 -5.25 -6.27
C GLY A 44 -1.86 -6.53 -7.04
N PHE A 45 -2.36 -7.55 -6.34
CA PHE A 45 -2.85 -8.78 -6.98
C PHE A 45 -3.97 -8.50 -7.99
N GLY A 46 -4.96 -7.70 -7.60
CA GLY A 46 -6.08 -7.33 -8.48
C GLY A 46 -5.62 -6.53 -9.70
N VAL A 47 -4.68 -5.60 -9.52
CA VAL A 47 -4.08 -4.83 -10.62
C VAL A 47 -3.31 -5.75 -11.58
N SER A 48 -2.44 -6.63 -11.06
CA SER A 48 -1.69 -7.58 -11.92
C SER A 48 -2.64 -8.47 -12.72
N ALA A 49 -3.66 -9.02 -12.07
CA ALA A 49 -4.63 -9.89 -12.71
C ALA A 49 -5.49 -9.17 -13.76
N SER A 50 -5.99 -7.96 -13.45
CA SER A 50 -6.92 -7.23 -14.34
C SER A 50 -6.18 -6.49 -15.46
N HIS A 51 -5.02 -5.90 -15.17
CA HIS A 51 -4.29 -5.06 -16.11
C HIS A 51 -3.38 -5.86 -17.05
N LEU A 52 -2.72 -6.92 -16.51
CA LEU A 52 -1.79 -7.74 -17.28
C LEU A 52 -2.30 -9.15 -17.56
N GLY A 53 -3.32 -9.64 -16.86
CA GLY A 53 -3.72 -11.06 -16.91
C GLY A 53 -2.61 -11.98 -16.43
N ARG A 54 -1.82 -11.55 -15.44
CA ARG A 54 -0.63 -12.23 -14.92
C ARG A 54 -0.68 -12.40 -13.41
N PRO A 55 0.07 -13.36 -12.84
CA PRO A 55 0.23 -13.49 -11.40
C PRO A 55 0.92 -12.26 -10.81
N ASP A 56 0.68 -12.01 -9.52
CA ASP A 56 1.25 -10.89 -8.77
C ASP A 56 2.68 -11.22 -8.32
N VAL A 57 3.63 -10.94 -9.20
CA VAL A 57 5.07 -11.15 -8.98
C VAL A 57 5.88 -9.93 -9.43
N GLU A 58 5.32 -8.74 -9.18
CA GLU A 58 5.97 -7.45 -9.52
C GLU A 58 6.31 -7.30 -11.02
N LEU A 59 5.42 -7.81 -11.92
CA LEU A 59 5.59 -7.63 -13.36
C LEU A 59 5.20 -6.24 -13.82
N TYR A 60 4.18 -5.63 -13.21
CA TYR A 60 3.85 -4.25 -13.47
C TYR A 60 4.81 -3.30 -12.75
N THR A 61 4.99 -2.14 -13.31
CA THR A 61 5.87 -1.10 -12.78
C THR A 61 5.12 -0.17 -11.82
N MET A 62 5.89 0.59 -11.02
CA MET A 62 5.34 1.68 -10.21
C MET A 62 4.42 2.60 -11.03
N THR A 63 4.81 2.92 -12.27
CA THR A 63 4.07 3.86 -13.12
C THR A 63 2.71 3.32 -13.54
N GLU A 64 2.63 2.03 -13.83
CA GLU A 64 1.37 1.36 -14.18
C GLU A 64 0.43 1.31 -12.97
N ASN A 65 0.93 0.91 -11.80
CA ASN A 65 0.13 0.92 -10.57
C ASN A 65 -0.33 2.34 -10.21
N LEU A 66 0.56 3.32 -10.26
CA LEU A 66 0.25 4.72 -10.00
C LEU A 66 -0.87 5.26 -10.90
N ALA A 67 -0.90 4.86 -12.18
CA ALA A 67 -1.97 5.26 -13.09
C ALA A 67 -3.33 4.72 -12.63
N VAL A 68 -3.40 3.45 -12.24
CA VAL A 68 -4.62 2.82 -11.70
C VAL A 68 -5.08 3.53 -10.42
N VAL A 69 -4.16 3.74 -9.47
CA VAL A 69 -4.45 4.41 -8.20
C VAL A 69 -4.94 5.85 -8.42
N ARG A 70 -4.31 6.59 -9.33
CA ARG A 70 -4.74 7.96 -9.67
C ARG A 70 -6.16 7.99 -10.20
N HIS A 71 -6.53 7.06 -11.07
CA HIS A 71 -7.91 6.95 -11.56
C HIS A 71 -8.88 6.60 -10.43
N ALA A 72 -8.54 5.67 -9.54
CA ALA A 72 -9.36 5.35 -8.38
C ALA A 72 -9.58 6.58 -7.49
N CYS A 73 -8.51 7.28 -7.11
CA CYS A 73 -8.59 8.50 -6.29
C CYS A 73 -9.42 9.63 -6.95
N SER A 74 -9.42 9.71 -8.28
CA SER A 74 -10.13 10.78 -9.00
C SER A 74 -11.66 10.64 -9.01
N VAL A 75 -12.18 9.47 -8.68
CA VAL A 75 -13.63 9.15 -8.81
C VAL A 75 -14.32 8.89 -7.47
N VAL A 76 -13.60 8.95 -6.35
CA VAL A 76 -14.14 8.70 -5.00
C VAL A 76 -13.63 9.71 -3.99
N ASP A 77 -14.46 10.00 -2.97
CA ASP A 77 -14.05 10.75 -1.78
C ASP A 77 -13.62 9.84 -0.62
N THR A 78 -13.94 8.55 -0.71
CA THR A 78 -13.55 7.52 0.28
C THR A 78 -12.03 7.41 0.34
N PRO A 79 -11.41 7.38 1.54
CA PRO A 79 -9.97 7.23 1.66
C PRO A 79 -9.43 6.02 0.89
N VAL A 80 -8.47 6.24 0.01
CA VAL A 80 -7.79 5.19 -0.75
C VAL A 80 -6.44 4.90 -0.10
N VAL A 81 -6.18 3.65 0.21
CA VAL A 81 -4.88 3.13 0.66
C VAL A 81 -4.27 2.36 -0.50
N ALA A 82 -3.09 2.76 -0.94
CA ALA A 82 -2.43 2.12 -2.06
C ALA A 82 -1.51 0.99 -1.61
N ASP A 83 -1.64 -0.19 -2.22
CA ASP A 83 -0.63 -1.22 -2.20
C ASP A 83 0.55 -0.75 -3.07
N CYS A 84 1.70 -0.53 -2.43
CA CYS A 84 2.93 -0.09 -3.11
C CYS A 84 3.98 -1.20 -3.17
N ASP A 85 3.55 -2.45 -3.02
CA ASP A 85 4.41 -3.63 -3.12
C ASP A 85 5.66 -3.48 -2.22
N THR A 86 6.83 -3.83 -2.73
CA THR A 86 8.12 -3.69 -2.02
C THR A 86 8.64 -2.24 -1.98
N GLY A 87 7.91 -1.27 -2.55
CA GLY A 87 8.33 0.12 -2.74
C GLY A 87 9.11 0.34 -4.04
N TYR A 88 9.12 -0.64 -4.93
CA TYR A 88 9.76 -0.62 -6.28
C TYR A 88 11.27 -0.36 -6.25
N GLY A 89 11.93 -0.90 -5.23
CA GLY A 89 13.39 -0.84 -5.08
C GLY A 89 13.84 -0.64 -3.63
N ASN A 90 14.96 0.04 -3.44
CA ASN A 90 15.52 0.32 -2.12
C ASN A 90 14.91 1.61 -1.49
N ALA A 91 15.44 2.03 -0.33
CA ALA A 91 14.97 3.22 0.39
C ALA A 91 14.96 4.51 -0.47
N VAL A 92 15.87 4.65 -1.44
CA VAL A 92 15.89 5.82 -2.35
C VAL A 92 14.70 5.78 -3.30
N ASN A 93 14.33 4.59 -3.80
CA ASN A 93 13.14 4.44 -4.64
C ASN A 93 11.86 4.74 -3.85
N VAL A 94 11.79 4.27 -2.59
CA VAL A 94 10.65 4.53 -1.69
C VAL A 94 10.38 6.02 -1.49
N LEU A 95 11.42 6.87 -1.41
CA LEU A 95 11.24 8.34 -1.36
C LEU A 95 10.41 8.86 -2.55
N ARG A 96 10.68 8.35 -3.75
CA ARG A 96 9.93 8.72 -4.95
C ARG A 96 8.54 8.12 -4.94
N THR A 97 8.43 6.83 -4.63
CA THR A 97 7.16 6.10 -4.58
C THR A 97 6.15 6.82 -3.71
N VAL A 98 6.50 7.12 -2.46
CA VAL A 98 5.58 7.79 -1.53
C VAL A 98 5.16 9.16 -2.06
N ARG A 99 6.06 9.97 -2.61
CA ARG A 99 5.73 11.29 -3.17
C ARG A 99 4.76 11.22 -4.35
N GLU A 100 4.97 10.28 -5.25
CA GLU A 100 4.11 10.11 -6.43
C GLU A 100 2.70 9.63 -6.05
N PHE A 101 2.61 8.66 -5.11
CA PHE A 101 1.33 8.17 -4.63
C PHE A 101 0.59 9.21 -3.77
N GLU A 102 1.29 9.95 -2.92
CA GLU A 102 0.71 11.09 -2.19
C GLU A 102 0.12 12.13 -3.15
N GLN A 103 0.83 12.48 -4.23
CA GLN A 103 0.34 13.41 -5.26
C GLN A 103 -0.86 12.85 -6.03
N ALA A 104 -0.98 11.53 -6.14
CA ALA A 104 -2.16 10.89 -6.73
C ALA A 104 -3.41 10.99 -5.85
N GLY A 105 -3.26 11.39 -4.57
CA GLY A 105 -4.38 11.64 -3.66
C GLY A 105 -4.71 10.49 -2.70
N VAL A 106 -3.80 9.54 -2.52
CA VAL A 106 -4.01 8.45 -1.57
C VAL A 106 -4.05 8.95 -0.13
N ALA A 107 -4.81 8.26 0.72
CA ALA A 107 -4.85 8.52 2.16
C ALA A 107 -3.79 7.73 2.94
N GLY A 108 -3.25 6.68 2.33
CA GLY A 108 -2.18 5.88 2.89
C GLY A 108 -1.50 5.02 1.85
N VAL A 109 -0.34 4.48 2.21
CA VAL A 109 0.43 3.52 1.41
C VAL A 109 0.79 2.30 2.25
N ILE A 110 0.78 1.13 1.65
CA ILE A 110 1.30 -0.11 2.25
C ILE A 110 2.62 -0.44 1.57
N LEU A 111 3.62 -0.78 2.38
CA LEU A 111 4.93 -1.26 1.93
C LEU A 111 5.24 -2.58 2.60
N GLU A 112 5.58 -3.59 1.83
CA GLU A 112 5.93 -4.91 2.32
C GLU A 112 7.44 -5.17 2.31
N ASP A 113 7.88 -6.15 3.09
CA ASP A 113 9.28 -6.49 3.30
C ASP A 113 9.76 -7.68 2.45
N GLN A 114 9.07 -8.00 1.35
CA GLN A 114 9.57 -9.01 0.41
C GLN A 114 10.81 -8.54 -0.35
N VAL A 115 11.62 -9.52 -0.78
CA VAL A 115 12.69 -9.27 -1.76
C VAL A 115 12.05 -8.97 -3.11
N SER A 116 12.51 -7.88 -3.77
CA SER A 116 12.04 -7.52 -5.12
C SER A 116 12.85 -8.27 -6.20
N PRO A 117 12.22 -8.82 -7.24
CA PRO A 117 10.77 -8.85 -7.48
C PRO A 117 10.04 -9.80 -6.51
N LYS A 118 8.94 -9.32 -5.94
CA LYS A 118 8.17 -10.06 -4.94
C LYS A 118 7.59 -11.35 -5.50
N ARG A 119 7.26 -12.28 -4.60
CA ARG A 119 6.58 -13.53 -4.91
C ARG A 119 5.31 -13.63 -4.06
N CYS A 120 4.16 -13.36 -4.68
CA CYS A 120 2.88 -13.45 -3.98
C CYS A 120 2.69 -14.81 -3.31
N PRO A 121 2.41 -14.89 -2.00
CA PRO A 121 2.19 -16.14 -1.29
C PRO A 121 1.04 -16.99 -1.85
N ALA A 122 0.08 -16.36 -2.55
CA ALA A 122 -0.98 -17.07 -3.24
C ALA A 122 -0.50 -17.80 -4.52
N CYS A 123 0.67 -17.42 -5.04
CA CYS A 123 1.24 -17.98 -6.29
C CYS A 123 2.41 -18.93 -6.03
N THR A 124 3.03 -18.89 -4.86
CA THR A 124 4.21 -19.69 -4.51
C THR A 124 4.38 -19.85 -3.00
N ASP A 125 4.97 -20.96 -2.59
CA ASP A 125 5.35 -21.21 -1.19
C ASP A 125 6.71 -20.59 -0.81
N GLN A 126 7.41 -20.00 -1.78
CA GLN A 126 8.75 -19.42 -1.59
C GLN A 126 8.65 -17.90 -1.46
N THR A 127 8.41 -17.41 -0.26
CA THR A 127 8.49 -15.99 0.07
C THR A 127 9.85 -15.70 0.69
N GLU A 128 10.60 -14.78 0.09
CA GLU A 128 11.86 -14.27 0.62
C GLU A 128 11.63 -12.85 1.15
N ILE A 129 12.11 -12.57 2.36
CA ILE A 129 12.00 -11.25 2.98
C ILE A 129 13.37 -10.61 3.16
N ILE A 130 13.40 -9.28 3.06
CA ILE A 130 14.63 -8.50 3.24
C ILE A 130 15.06 -8.48 4.72
N PRO A 131 16.36 -8.19 5.03
CA PRO A 131 16.81 -7.95 6.39
C PRO A 131 15.98 -6.86 7.09
N VAL A 132 15.82 -6.98 8.41
CA VAL A 132 15.03 -6.02 9.22
C VAL A 132 15.53 -4.59 9.04
N GLU A 133 16.86 -4.42 9.01
CA GLU A 133 17.51 -3.11 8.87
C GLU A 133 17.16 -2.44 7.54
N GLU A 134 17.05 -3.22 6.47
CA GLU A 134 16.63 -2.72 5.16
C GLU A 134 15.14 -2.33 5.17
N GLY A 135 14.28 -3.17 5.76
CA GLY A 135 12.86 -2.86 5.96
C GLY A 135 12.66 -1.56 6.74
N VAL A 136 13.36 -1.42 7.87
CA VAL A 136 13.36 -0.19 8.69
C VAL A 136 13.83 1.02 7.88
N ALA A 137 14.88 0.88 7.06
CA ALA A 137 15.37 1.97 6.23
C ALA A 137 14.31 2.40 5.19
N LYS A 138 13.60 1.45 4.58
CA LYS A 138 12.49 1.73 3.65
C LYS A 138 11.35 2.48 4.35
N ILE A 139 10.90 2.04 5.53
CA ILE A 139 9.83 2.71 6.27
C ILE A 139 10.25 4.11 6.73
N ARG A 140 11.47 4.28 7.22
CA ARG A 140 12.02 5.62 7.55
C ARG A 140 12.04 6.54 6.33
N ALA A 141 12.44 6.03 5.17
CA ALA A 141 12.37 6.79 3.92
C ALA A 141 10.94 7.17 3.56
N ALA A 142 9.97 6.26 3.72
CA ALA A 142 8.56 6.56 3.49
C ALA A 142 8.04 7.67 4.39
N VAL A 143 8.33 7.61 5.69
CA VAL A 143 7.97 8.65 6.67
C VAL A 143 8.61 9.99 6.34
N ALA A 144 9.88 9.98 5.95
CA ALA A 144 10.61 11.21 5.57
C ALA A 144 10.14 11.81 4.24
N ALA A 145 9.60 10.97 3.34
CA ALA A 145 9.14 11.41 2.02
C ALA A 145 7.79 12.12 2.06
N ARG A 146 6.88 11.70 2.96
CA ARG A 146 5.53 12.25 3.06
C ARG A 146 5.56 13.75 3.37
N ARG A 147 4.67 14.51 2.75
CA ARG A 147 4.49 15.95 2.97
C ARG A 147 3.28 16.25 3.85
N ASP A 148 2.20 15.47 3.68
CA ASP A 148 1.02 15.56 4.52
C ASP A 148 1.24 14.66 5.77
N PRO A 149 1.30 15.23 6.99
CA PRO A 149 1.51 14.46 8.22
C PRO A 149 0.39 13.43 8.48
N ASP A 150 -0.78 13.62 7.88
CA ASP A 150 -1.92 12.71 7.99
C ASP A 150 -1.83 11.52 7.04
N LEU A 151 -0.93 11.54 6.04
CA LEU A 151 -0.70 10.38 5.18
C LEU A 151 -0.28 9.18 6.04
N VAL A 152 -1.02 8.07 5.92
CA VAL A 152 -0.76 6.85 6.70
C VAL A 152 0.29 6.00 5.98
N ILE A 153 1.36 5.66 6.69
CA ILE A 153 2.34 4.68 6.22
C ILE A 153 2.06 3.37 6.95
N ILE A 154 1.80 2.30 6.21
CA ILE A 154 1.51 0.98 6.73
C ILE A 154 2.68 0.07 6.38
N ALA A 155 3.41 -0.38 7.39
CA ALA A 155 4.43 -1.40 7.24
C ALA A 155 3.78 -2.78 7.29
N ARG A 156 4.01 -3.60 6.26
CA ARG A 156 3.56 -4.97 6.19
C ARG A 156 4.77 -5.91 6.27
N THR A 157 4.65 -6.97 7.04
CA THR A 157 5.61 -8.06 6.98
C THR A 157 4.95 -9.31 6.41
N ASP A 158 5.65 -9.98 5.52
CA ASP A 158 5.27 -11.28 4.96
C ASP A 158 6.08 -12.43 5.58
N SER A 159 6.72 -12.18 6.75
CA SER A 159 7.37 -13.24 7.51
C SER A 159 6.35 -14.31 7.90
N ARG A 160 6.67 -15.57 7.61
CA ARG A 160 5.87 -16.73 8.01
C ARG A 160 6.23 -17.25 9.41
N ASP A 161 7.35 -16.77 9.96
CA ASP A 161 7.75 -17.03 11.34
C ASP A 161 7.14 -15.99 12.26
N GLU A 162 6.32 -16.42 13.21
CA GLU A 162 5.60 -15.54 14.14
C GLU A 162 6.54 -14.70 14.98
N ALA A 163 7.62 -15.29 15.48
CA ALA A 163 8.59 -14.57 16.32
C ALA A 163 9.34 -13.51 15.52
N ASP A 164 9.66 -13.79 14.24
CA ASP A 164 10.27 -12.81 13.34
C ASP A 164 9.29 -11.69 12.99
N ALA A 165 8.02 -12.00 12.70
CA ALA A 165 7.00 -11.01 12.43
C ALA A 165 6.79 -10.05 13.62
N ILE A 166 6.70 -10.59 14.84
CA ILE A 166 6.58 -9.81 16.09
C ILE A 166 7.81 -8.91 16.29
N ARG A 167 9.02 -9.39 15.97
CA ARG A 167 10.25 -8.61 16.06
C ARG A 167 10.30 -7.46 15.05
N ARG A 168 9.76 -7.65 13.85
CA ARG A 168 9.76 -6.66 12.76
C ARG A 168 8.78 -5.52 13.01
N ALA A 169 7.61 -5.80 13.59
CA ALA A 169 6.56 -4.81 13.78
C ALA A 169 7.01 -3.57 14.58
N PRO A 170 7.62 -3.67 15.79
CA PRO A 170 8.10 -2.49 16.53
C PRO A 170 9.33 -1.83 15.90
N ALA A 171 10.15 -2.57 15.14
CA ALA A 171 11.32 -2.00 14.48
C ALA A 171 10.96 -1.06 13.32
N SER A 172 9.74 -1.21 12.77
CA SER A 172 9.20 -0.40 11.67
C SER A 172 8.32 0.76 12.15
N ALA A 173 8.11 0.95 13.45
CA ALA A 173 7.21 1.95 14.05
C ALA A 173 7.84 3.35 14.19
#